data_4a172b7b2d89fc0c981595c50f3f369e
#
_entry.id   4a172b7b2d89fc0c981595c50f3f369e
#
_cell.length_a   1.000
_cell.length_b   1.000
_cell.length_c   1.000
_cell.angle_alpha   90.00
_cell.angle_beta   90.00
_cell.angle_gamma   90.00
#
_symmetry.space_group_name_H-M   'P 1'
#
loop_
_entity.id
_entity.type
_entity.pdbx_description
1 polymer ?
#
loop_
_entity_poly.entity_id
_entity_poly.type
_entity_poly.pdbx_seq_one_letter_code
_entity_poly.pdbx_strand_id
1 'polypeptide(L)'
;MPSIIFLSVLAASGLITTFLALYALKNSRIKGAFLLTFIFFLGAFWAIACVQEFLTASIYFKLIWDNFQFLSSAFLPVFWLLLILTFVRNNPLKLIVVILLFIIPLVTNVLVWTNDYHHLMHTKVFFVQFGSYGCIAKTFGYWFWVQSVYSNILHFITLSLIVWHYFKGEKANSRQTFFLLLGFVLIWAAELGYILHPNSIDFNYVPFIFGLSAIIVGVSIFKDKLFSLAPLARDELFDRMNTGVIVLDELDRIVDMNKAALDIFDLADLKSVFRFPIRCIIDDWREKLYLKEQEERLKWELNIEKEGEDYCYELDVSNLTDRKNNL
;
A
#
# COMPACT_ATOMS: atom_id res chain seq x y z
N MET A 1 -0.87 -18.65 33.47
CA MET A 1 0.25 -18.08 32.68
C MET A 1 -0.06 -17.84 31.20
N PRO A 2 -0.66 -18.78 30.42
CA PRO A 2 -0.93 -18.50 29.00
C PRO A 2 -1.82 -17.28 28.76
N SER A 3 -2.82 -17.06 29.61
CA SER A 3 -3.77 -15.96 29.50
C SER A 3 -3.17 -14.54 29.69
N ILE A 4 -2.15 -14.39 30.54
CA ILE A 4 -1.46 -13.11 30.73
C ILE A 4 -0.59 -12.77 29.52
N ILE A 5 0.14 -13.75 28.98
CA ILE A 5 0.95 -13.57 27.77
C ILE A 5 0.05 -13.16 26.60
N PHE A 6 -1.09 -13.83 26.45
CA PHE A 6 -2.09 -13.52 25.43
C PHE A 6 -2.56 -12.06 25.55
N LEU A 7 -2.99 -11.64 26.72
CA LEU A 7 -3.45 -10.27 26.96
C LEU A 7 -2.37 -9.23 26.70
N SER A 8 -1.10 -9.53 27.09
CA SER A 8 0.04 -8.66 26.84
C SER A 8 0.34 -8.48 25.36
N VAL A 9 0.29 -9.56 24.56
CA VAL A 9 0.48 -9.51 23.11
C VAL A 9 -0.64 -8.72 22.43
N LEU A 10 -1.89 -8.92 22.87
CA LEU A 10 -3.04 -8.18 22.36
C LEU A 10 -2.94 -6.68 22.67
N ALA A 11 -2.57 -6.32 23.89
CA ALA A 11 -2.35 -4.94 24.30
C ALA A 11 -1.20 -4.30 23.50
N ALA A 12 -0.09 -5.04 23.30
CA ALA A 12 1.02 -4.58 22.47
C ALA A 12 0.59 -4.36 21.01
N SER A 13 -0.22 -5.27 20.44
CA SER A 13 -0.82 -5.09 19.11
C SER A 13 -1.62 -3.79 19.02
N GLY A 14 -2.47 -3.52 20.01
CA GLY A 14 -3.25 -2.27 20.09
C GLY A 14 -2.39 -1.01 20.18
N LEU A 15 -1.33 -1.03 20.98
CA LEU A 15 -0.39 0.09 21.12
C LEU A 15 0.39 0.35 19.82
N ILE A 16 0.90 -0.70 19.19
CA ILE A 16 1.63 -0.62 17.93
C ILE A 16 0.74 -0.04 16.83
N THR A 17 -0.47 -0.56 16.69
CA THR A 17 -1.42 -0.08 15.66
C THR A 17 -1.88 1.35 15.93
N THR A 18 -2.07 1.75 17.19
CA THR A 18 -2.34 3.14 17.57
C THR A 18 -1.18 4.07 17.17
N PHE A 19 0.05 3.68 17.48
CA PHE A 19 1.23 4.44 17.07
C PHE A 19 1.32 4.59 15.57
N LEU A 20 1.10 3.50 14.81
CA LEU A 20 1.11 3.52 13.36
C LEU A 20 -0.03 4.36 12.78
N ALA A 21 -1.22 4.37 13.40
CA ALA A 21 -2.34 5.23 13.00
C ALA A 21 -1.98 6.71 13.15
N LEU A 22 -1.42 7.11 14.29
CA LEU A 22 -0.97 8.48 14.53
C LEU A 22 0.17 8.89 13.58
N TYR A 23 1.10 7.97 13.32
CA TYR A 23 2.19 8.21 12.37
C TYR A 23 1.65 8.38 10.94
N ALA A 24 0.70 7.55 10.51
CA ALA A 24 0.03 7.68 9.21
C ALA A 24 -0.73 9.00 9.10
N LEU A 25 -1.44 9.40 10.15
CA LEU A 25 -2.16 10.67 10.20
C LEU A 25 -1.22 11.88 10.05
N LYS A 26 -0.09 11.87 10.76
CA LYS A 26 0.94 12.91 10.63
C LYS A 26 1.52 13.00 9.21
N ASN A 27 1.58 11.89 8.51
CA ASN A 27 2.09 11.80 7.14
C ASN A 27 0.95 11.73 6.10
N SER A 28 -0.21 12.30 6.37
CA SER A 28 -1.42 12.25 5.51
C SER A 28 -1.24 12.81 4.11
N ARG A 29 -0.17 13.59 3.86
CA ARG A 29 0.23 14.06 2.52
C ARG A 29 0.69 12.94 1.59
N ILE A 30 1.11 11.80 2.15
CA ILE A 30 1.50 10.62 1.38
C ILE A 30 0.22 9.96 0.84
N LYS A 31 0.19 9.66 -0.47
CA LYS A 31 -0.96 9.03 -1.13
C LYS A 31 -1.32 7.72 -0.40
N GLY A 32 -2.56 7.57 0.02
CA GLY A 32 -3.05 6.40 0.76
C GLY A 32 -2.83 6.42 2.28
N ALA A 33 -2.00 7.32 2.83
CA ALA A 33 -1.75 7.39 4.27
C ALA A 33 -3.04 7.68 5.07
N PHE A 34 -3.96 8.45 4.52
CA PHE A 34 -5.27 8.71 5.13
C PHE A 34 -6.09 7.42 5.31
N LEU A 35 -6.15 6.55 4.28
CA LEU A 35 -6.83 5.25 4.36
C LEU A 35 -6.12 4.31 5.34
N LEU A 36 -4.79 4.33 5.37
CA LEU A 36 -4.02 3.59 6.37
C LEU A 36 -4.30 4.04 7.80
N THR A 37 -4.50 5.32 8.02
CA THR A 37 -4.90 5.84 9.34
C THR A 37 -6.17 5.14 9.82
N PHE A 38 -7.19 5.00 8.95
CA PHE A 38 -8.41 4.28 9.30
C PHE A 38 -8.17 2.78 9.51
N ILE A 39 -7.38 2.13 8.65
CA ILE A 39 -7.06 0.70 8.82
C ILE A 39 -6.39 0.45 10.16
N PHE A 40 -5.36 1.23 10.50
CA PHE A 40 -4.65 1.06 11.77
C PHE A 40 -5.48 1.48 12.98
N PHE A 41 -6.30 2.53 12.86
CA PHE A 41 -7.22 2.95 13.91
C PHE A 41 -8.27 1.87 14.20
N LEU A 42 -8.89 1.28 13.17
CA LEU A 42 -9.84 0.18 13.34
C LEU A 42 -9.15 -1.06 13.93
N GLY A 43 -7.92 -1.37 13.52
CA GLY A 43 -7.14 -2.46 14.13
C GLY A 43 -6.81 -2.21 15.60
N ALA A 44 -6.43 -0.99 15.97
CA ALA A 44 -6.20 -0.58 17.34
C ALA A 44 -7.48 -0.68 18.18
N PHE A 45 -8.59 -0.18 17.64
CA PHE A 45 -9.90 -0.24 18.28
C PHE A 45 -10.34 -1.69 18.49
N TRP A 46 -10.13 -2.57 17.51
CA TRP A 46 -10.42 -3.99 17.63
C TRP A 46 -9.61 -4.64 18.77
N ALA A 47 -8.31 -4.41 18.80
CA ALA A 47 -7.46 -4.95 19.87
C ALA A 47 -7.89 -4.45 21.26
N ILE A 48 -8.21 -3.16 21.40
CA ILE A 48 -8.71 -2.57 22.66
C ILE A 48 -10.05 -3.20 23.06
N ALA A 49 -10.98 -3.35 22.13
CA ALA A 49 -12.28 -3.97 22.40
C ALA A 49 -12.13 -5.42 22.86
N CYS A 50 -11.22 -6.19 22.24
CA CYS A 50 -10.88 -7.54 22.70
C CYS A 50 -10.28 -7.55 24.12
N VAL A 51 -9.34 -6.65 24.42
CA VAL A 51 -8.77 -6.55 25.79
C VAL A 51 -9.85 -6.29 26.81
N GLN A 52 -10.76 -5.36 26.51
CA GLN A 52 -11.86 -5.01 27.41
C GLN A 52 -12.87 -6.17 27.57
N GLU A 53 -13.15 -6.91 26.51
CA GLU A 53 -13.97 -8.13 26.60
C GLU A 53 -13.35 -9.15 27.56
N PHE A 54 -12.04 -9.41 27.46
CA PHE A 54 -11.35 -10.34 28.36
C PHE A 54 -11.34 -9.87 29.81
N LEU A 55 -11.09 -8.59 30.08
CA LEU A 55 -10.98 -8.02 31.43
C LEU A 55 -12.33 -7.88 32.14
N THR A 56 -13.41 -7.77 31.39
CA THR A 56 -14.76 -7.57 31.94
C THR A 56 -15.32 -8.89 32.50
N ALA A 57 -15.90 -8.89 33.71
CA ALA A 57 -16.48 -10.05 34.31
C ALA A 57 -17.95 -10.29 33.86
N SER A 58 -18.70 -9.22 33.61
CA SER A 58 -20.14 -9.31 33.26
C SER A 58 -20.34 -9.71 31.81
N ILE A 59 -21.19 -10.72 31.58
CA ILE A 59 -21.57 -11.18 30.22
C ILE A 59 -22.18 -10.01 29.39
N TYR A 60 -23.00 -9.19 30.04
CA TYR A 60 -23.62 -8.03 29.37
C TYR A 60 -22.57 -7.06 28.80
N PHE A 61 -21.60 -6.67 29.60
CA PHE A 61 -20.53 -5.80 29.13
C PHE A 61 -19.55 -6.48 28.15
N LYS A 62 -19.36 -7.80 28.27
CA LYS A 62 -18.62 -8.58 27.27
C LYS A 62 -19.28 -8.50 25.90
N LEU A 63 -20.61 -8.66 25.83
CA LEU A 63 -21.37 -8.52 24.59
C LEU A 63 -21.25 -7.12 23.98
N ILE A 64 -21.24 -6.08 24.81
CA ILE A 64 -21.04 -4.72 24.34
C ILE A 64 -19.67 -4.58 23.67
N TRP A 65 -18.60 -5.06 24.31
CA TRP A 65 -17.26 -5.01 23.71
C TRP A 65 -17.13 -5.88 22.47
N ASP A 66 -17.75 -7.03 22.44
CA ASP A 66 -17.84 -7.88 21.26
C ASP A 66 -18.59 -7.19 20.11
N ASN A 67 -19.71 -6.51 20.40
CA ASN A 67 -20.41 -5.72 19.38
C ASN A 67 -19.53 -4.61 18.80
N PHE A 68 -18.69 -3.96 19.61
CA PHE A 68 -17.72 -2.98 19.14
C PHE A 68 -16.67 -3.58 18.20
N GLN A 69 -16.30 -4.85 18.35
CA GLN A 69 -15.36 -5.50 17.44
C GLN A 69 -15.90 -5.60 16.01
N PHE A 70 -17.22 -5.70 15.82
CA PHE A 70 -17.85 -5.70 14.51
C PHE A 70 -17.68 -4.36 13.77
N LEU A 71 -17.50 -3.24 14.47
CA LEU A 71 -17.14 -1.98 13.83
C LEU A 71 -15.86 -2.14 13.02
N SER A 72 -14.85 -2.79 13.58
CA SER A 72 -13.57 -3.01 12.89
C SER A 72 -13.67 -4.09 11.81
N SER A 73 -14.17 -5.27 12.16
CA SER A 73 -14.20 -6.42 11.26
C SER A 73 -15.06 -6.19 10.01
N ALA A 74 -16.15 -5.41 10.11
CA ALA A 74 -17.02 -5.12 8.99
C ALA A 74 -16.43 -4.07 8.02
N PHE A 75 -15.76 -3.04 8.55
CA PHE A 75 -15.25 -1.93 7.71
C PHE A 75 -13.86 -2.18 7.14
N LEU A 76 -13.00 -2.95 7.80
CA LEU A 76 -11.62 -3.21 7.36
C LEU A 76 -11.50 -3.70 5.92
N PRO A 77 -12.32 -4.66 5.43
CA PRO A 77 -12.25 -5.14 4.05
C PRO A 77 -12.46 -4.03 3.02
N VAL A 78 -13.37 -3.09 3.30
CA VAL A 78 -13.65 -1.94 2.43
C VAL A 78 -12.44 -0.99 2.40
N PHE A 79 -11.88 -0.64 3.56
CA PHE A 79 -10.71 0.23 3.61
C PHE A 79 -9.48 -0.39 2.94
N TRP A 80 -9.26 -1.70 3.08
CA TRP A 80 -8.20 -2.41 2.37
C TRP A 80 -8.38 -2.34 0.85
N LEU A 81 -9.59 -2.59 0.35
CA LEU A 81 -9.88 -2.48 -1.07
C LEU A 81 -9.65 -1.05 -1.58
N LEU A 82 -10.16 -0.04 -0.86
CA LEU A 82 -9.97 1.36 -1.22
C LEU A 82 -8.48 1.76 -1.22
N LEU A 83 -7.71 1.29 -0.25
CA LEU A 83 -6.26 1.51 -0.20
C LEU A 83 -5.58 0.97 -1.46
N ILE A 84 -5.84 -0.28 -1.83
CA ILE A 84 -5.21 -0.90 -3.00
C ILE A 84 -5.68 -0.26 -4.30
N LEU A 85 -6.95 0.09 -4.41
CA LEU A 85 -7.45 0.82 -5.58
C LEU A 85 -6.80 2.21 -5.72
N THR A 86 -6.51 2.89 -4.61
CA THR A 86 -5.76 4.14 -4.63
C THR A 86 -4.32 3.94 -5.16
N PHE A 87 -3.77 2.75 -4.98
CA PHE A 87 -2.45 2.35 -5.45
C PHE A 87 -2.42 2.04 -6.94
N VAL A 88 -3.38 1.22 -7.37
CA VAL A 88 -3.43 0.64 -8.70
C VAL A 88 -4.00 1.61 -9.73
N ARG A 89 -4.84 2.55 -9.30
CA ARG A 89 -5.55 3.50 -10.19
C ARG A 89 -5.02 4.91 -10.05
N ASN A 90 -4.88 5.58 -11.19
CA ASN A 90 -4.56 7.02 -11.21
C ASN A 90 -5.79 7.90 -10.92
N ASN A 91 -7.00 7.41 -11.20
CA ASN A 91 -8.24 8.16 -10.99
C ASN A 91 -8.99 7.67 -9.74
N PRO A 92 -9.56 8.58 -8.93
CA PRO A 92 -10.37 8.20 -7.78
C PRO A 92 -11.64 7.44 -8.21
N LEU A 93 -12.16 6.60 -7.31
CA LEU A 93 -13.45 5.96 -7.50
C LEU A 93 -14.57 7.00 -7.50
N LYS A 94 -15.62 6.74 -8.29
CA LYS A 94 -16.85 7.53 -8.20
C LYS A 94 -17.44 7.40 -6.79
N LEU A 95 -17.88 8.51 -6.21
CA LEU A 95 -18.42 8.56 -4.86
C LEU A 95 -19.54 7.53 -4.63
N ILE A 96 -20.40 7.34 -5.63
CA ILE A 96 -21.50 6.36 -5.54
C ILE A 96 -20.98 4.92 -5.30
N VAL A 97 -19.87 4.52 -5.93
CA VAL A 97 -19.28 3.19 -5.71
C VAL A 97 -18.74 3.06 -4.29
N VAL A 98 -18.11 4.12 -3.78
CA VAL A 98 -17.62 4.14 -2.39
C VAL A 98 -18.79 4.00 -1.42
N ILE A 99 -19.89 4.76 -1.62
CA ILE A 99 -21.10 4.67 -0.78
C ILE A 99 -21.67 3.24 -0.81
N LEU A 100 -21.79 2.63 -1.98
CA LEU A 100 -22.32 1.27 -2.12
C LEU A 100 -21.48 0.23 -1.35
N LEU A 101 -20.15 0.38 -1.32
CA LEU A 101 -19.26 -0.51 -0.56
C LEU A 101 -19.49 -0.40 0.97
N PHE A 102 -19.93 0.73 1.47
CA PHE A 102 -20.19 0.91 2.90
C PHE A 102 -21.57 0.44 3.37
N ILE A 103 -22.52 0.13 2.47
CA ILE A 103 -23.90 -0.25 2.83
C ILE A 103 -23.91 -1.51 3.71
N ILE A 104 -23.29 -2.59 3.26
CA ILE A 104 -23.29 -3.88 4.00
C ILE A 104 -22.64 -3.74 5.38
N PRO A 105 -21.43 -3.15 5.53
CA PRO A 105 -20.83 -2.86 6.84
C PRO A 105 -21.72 -2.02 7.77
N LEU A 106 -22.39 -0.99 7.24
CA LEU A 106 -23.28 -0.15 8.03
C LEU A 106 -24.50 -0.93 8.52
N VAL A 107 -25.16 -1.68 7.63
CA VAL A 107 -26.30 -2.54 7.99
C VAL A 107 -25.85 -3.58 9.03
N THR A 108 -24.69 -4.20 8.86
CA THR A 108 -24.14 -5.17 9.81
C THR A 108 -23.98 -4.55 11.20
N ASN A 109 -23.43 -3.33 11.29
CA ASN A 109 -23.27 -2.67 12.59
C ASN A 109 -24.63 -2.36 13.24
N VAL A 110 -25.63 -1.93 12.48
CA VAL A 110 -26.99 -1.74 13.02
C VAL A 110 -27.54 -3.06 13.54
N LEU A 111 -27.43 -4.14 12.75
CA LEU A 111 -27.96 -5.46 13.14
C LEU A 111 -27.22 -6.08 14.33
N VAL A 112 -25.95 -5.82 14.54
CA VAL A 112 -25.21 -6.27 15.73
C VAL A 112 -25.82 -5.67 16.99
N TRP A 113 -26.08 -4.36 17.00
CA TRP A 113 -26.64 -3.66 18.16
C TRP A 113 -28.13 -3.95 18.42
N THR A 114 -28.86 -4.42 17.39
CA THR A 114 -30.28 -4.76 17.49
C THR A 114 -30.52 -6.27 17.51
N ASN A 115 -29.48 -7.09 17.68
CA ASN A 115 -29.55 -8.53 17.53
C ASN A 115 -30.56 -9.22 18.46
N ASP A 116 -30.82 -8.69 19.65
CA ASP A 116 -31.74 -9.21 20.61
C ASP A 116 -33.19 -9.32 20.08
N TYR A 117 -33.54 -8.51 19.06
CA TYR A 117 -34.88 -8.51 18.45
C TYR A 117 -35.04 -9.52 17.31
N HIS A 118 -33.96 -9.89 16.60
CA HIS A 118 -34.08 -10.65 15.36
C HIS A 118 -33.11 -11.83 15.23
N HIS A 119 -32.07 -11.92 16.07
CA HIS A 119 -31.09 -13.01 16.12
C HIS A 119 -30.36 -13.28 14.78
N LEU A 120 -30.25 -12.26 13.87
CA LEU A 120 -29.65 -12.41 12.55
C LEU A 120 -28.12 -12.50 12.59
N MET A 121 -27.48 -11.88 13.58
CA MET A 121 -26.03 -11.89 13.73
C MET A 121 -25.54 -13.10 14.52
N HIS A 122 -26.14 -13.36 15.65
CA HIS A 122 -25.88 -14.56 16.47
C HIS A 122 -27.20 -15.08 17.11
N THR A 123 -27.33 -16.40 17.14
CA THR A 123 -28.53 -17.04 17.63
C THR A 123 -28.39 -17.49 19.08
N LYS A 124 -27.18 -17.81 19.52
CA LYS A 124 -26.88 -18.19 20.90
C LYS A 124 -25.54 -17.64 21.33
N VAL A 125 -25.42 -17.31 22.61
CA VAL A 125 -24.19 -16.83 23.25
C VAL A 125 -23.84 -17.77 24.39
N PHE A 126 -22.60 -18.21 24.47
CA PHE A 126 -22.09 -19.08 25.51
C PHE A 126 -20.94 -18.42 26.23
N PHE A 127 -20.86 -18.62 27.52
CA PHE A 127 -19.69 -18.26 28.30
C PHE A 127 -18.68 -19.41 28.29
N VAL A 128 -17.47 -19.13 27.89
CA VAL A 128 -16.37 -20.11 27.83
C VAL A 128 -15.21 -19.60 28.67
N GLN A 129 -14.65 -20.51 29.48
CA GLN A 129 -13.50 -20.20 30.35
C GLN A 129 -12.20 -20.39 29.55
N PHE A 130 -11.41 -19.34 29.40
CA PHE A 130 -10.08 -19.38 28.81
C PHE A 130 -9.03 -19.04 29.86
N GLY A 131 -8.45 -20.06 30.49
CA GLY A 131 -7.53 -19.88 31.62
C GLY A 131 -8.21 -19.17 32.80
N SER A 132 -7.68 -17.99 33.16
CA SER A 132 -8.23 -17.14 34.23
C SER A 132 -9.32 -16.18 33.79
N TYR A 133 -9.56 -16.06 32.47
CA TYR A 133 -10.52 -15.13 31.88
C TYR A 133 -11.66 -15.86 31.19
N GLY A 134 -12.84 -15.25 31.18
CA GLY A 134 -13.96 -15.73 30.41
C GLY A 134 -14.04 -15.02 29.05
N CYS A 135 -14.39 -15.72 28.01
CA CYS A 135 -14.72 -15.20 26.70
C CYS A 135 -16.11 -15.61 26.25
N ILE A 136 -16.59 -15.01 25.17
CA ILE A 136 -17.88 -15.32 24.60
C ILE A 136 -17.67 -16.15 23.34
N ALA A 137 -18.29 -17.33 23.30
CA ALA A 137 -18.49 -18.10 22.08
C ALA A 137 -19.91 -17.90 21.58
N LYS A 138 -20.09 -17.92 20.27
CA LYS A 138 -21.40 -17.64 19.64
C LYS A 138 -21.73 -18.63 18.55
N THR A 139 -23.01 -18.88 18.38
CA THR A 139 -23.54 -19.54 17.18
C THR A 139 -23.99 -18.46 16.22
N PHE A 140 -23.40 -18.43 15.05
CA PHE A 140 -23.62 -17.37 14.05
C PHE A 140 -25.00 -17.47 13.40
N GLY A 141 -25.66 -16.34 13.20
CA GLY A 141 -26.89 -16.17 12.45
C GLY A 141 -26.69 -15.97 10.95
N TYR A 142 -27.77 -15.84 10.20
CA TYR A 142 -27.72 -15.74 8.74
C TYR A 142 -26.97 -14.50 8.23
N TRP A 143 -27.16 -13.34 8.88
CA TRP A 143 -26.53 -12.11 8.43
C TRP A 143 -25.00 -12.11 8.65
N PHE A 144 -24.52 -12.79 9.67
CA PHE A 144 -23.09 -13.00 9.87
C PHE A 144 -22.45 -13.60 8.60
N TRP A 145 -23.10 -14.60 8.01
CA TRP A 145 -22.60 -15.24 6.78
C TRP A 145 -22.68 -14.29 5.57
N VAL A 146 -23.70 -13.44 5.48
CA VAL A 146 -23.77 -12.40 4.43
C VAL A 146 -22.57 -11.45 4.53
N GLN A 147 -22.31 -10.93 5.73
CA GLN A 147 -21.15 -10.07 5.98
C GLN A 147 -19.84 -10.81 5.70
N SER A 148 -19.71 -12.05 6.14
CA SER A 148 -18.52 -12.87 5.95
C SER A 148 -18.23 -13.12 4.47
N VAL A 149 -19.22 -13.51 3.69
CA VAL A 149 -19.07 -13.71 2.23
C VAL A 149 -18.70 -12.39 1.55
N TYR A 150 -19.36 -11.30 1.91
CA TYR A 150 -19.04 -9.97 1.38
C TYR A 150 -17.59 -9.58 1.66
N SER A 151 -17.14 -9.70 2.91
CA SER A 151 -15.76 -9.40 3.31
C SER A 151 -14.75 -10.23 2.52
N ASN A 152 -15.01 -11.54 2.37
CA ASN A 152 -14.13 -12.43 1.64
C ASN A 152 -14.08 -12.12 0.14
N ILE A 153 -15.18 -11.70 -0.48
CA ILE A 153 -15.18 -11.22 -1.87
C ILE A 153 -14.29 -9.98 -2.02
N LEU A 154 -14.42 -9.01 -1.10
CA LEU A 154 -13.57 -7.81 -1.11
C LEU A 154 -12.09 -8.16 -0.90
N HIS A 155 -11.78 -9.07 0.02
CA HIS A 155 -10.41 -9.54 0.25
C HIS A 155 -9.84 -10.25 -0.97
N PHE A 156 -10.63 -11.09 -1.65
CA PHE A 156 -10.20 -11.76 -2.88
C PHE A 156 -9.92 -10.77 -4.00
N ILE A 157 -10.78 -9.76 -4.19
CA ILE A 157 -10.54 -8.69 -5.16
C ILE A 157 -9.27 -7.92 -4.79
N THR A 158 -9.09 -7.58 -3.52
CA THR A 158 -7.90 -6.88 -3.01
C THR A 158 -6.62 -7.67 -3.28
N LEU A 159 -6.62 -8.98 -2.95
CA LEU A 159 -5.49 -9.87 -3.24
C LEU A 159 -5.17 -9.92 -4.74
N SER A 160 -6.19 -10.10 -5.57
CA SER A 160 -6.04 -10.17 -7.03
C SER A 160 -5.41 -8.90 -7.60
N LEU A 161 -5.81 -7.73 -7.08
CA LEU A 161 -5.25 -6.44 -7.48
C LEU A 161 -3.78 -6.27 -7.03
N ILE A 162 -3.43 -6.70 -5.81
CA ILE A 162 -2.04 -6.65 -5.31
C ILE A 162 -1.15 -7.55 -6.15
N VAL A 163 -1.60 -8.78 -6.42
CA VAL A 163 -0.87 -9.77 -7.23
C VAL A 163 -0.70 -9.27 -8.67
N TRP A 164 -1.76 -8.75 -9.26
CA TRP A 164 -1.70 -8.16 -10.60
C TRP A 164 -0.70 -7.00 -10.68
N HIS A 165 -0.72 -6.11 -9.67
CA HIS A 165 0.22 -4.99 -9.58
C HIS A 165 1.67 -5.47 -9.38
N TYR A 166 1.88 -6.53 -8.59
CA TYR A 166 3.19 -7.13 -8.37
C TYR A 166 3.84 -7.63 -9.67
N PHE A 167 3.05 -8.30 -10.55
CA PHE A 167 3.59 -8.85 -11.80
C PHE A 167 3.69 -7.83 -12.94
N LYS A 168 2.85 -6.78 -12.95
CA LYS A 168 2.87 -5.74 -13.99
C LYS A 168 3.66 -4.50 -13.60
N GLY A 169 3.92 -4.30 -12.31
CA GLY A 169 4.63 -3.13 -11.80
C GLY A 169 6.12 -3.12 -12.17
N GLU A 170 6.72 -1.95 -12.14
CA GLU A 170 8.15 -1.78 -12.29
C GLU A 170 8.92 -2.52 -11.19
N LYS A 171 10.09 -3.10 -11.52
CA LYS A 171 10.93 -3.85 -10.57
C LYS A 171 11.30 -3.04 -9.32
N ALA A 172 11.35 -1.73 -9.42
CA ALA A 172 11.64 -0.83 -8.29
C ALA A 172 10.62 -0.93 -7.13
N ASN A 173 9.36 -1.23 -7.42
CA ASN A 173 8.29 -1.31 -6.43
C ASN A 173 7.95 -2.75 -5.98
N SER A 174 8.63 -3.76 -6.52
CA SER A 174 8.30 -5.17 -6.27
C SER A 174 8.47 -5.57 -4.80
N ARG A 175 9.53 -5.10 -4.13
CA ARG A 175 9.79 -5.38 -2.71
C ARG A 175 8.70 -4.81 -1.80
N GLN A 176 8.26 -3.62 -2.08
CA GLN A 176 7.23 -2.92 -1.32
C GLN A 176 5.88 -3.62 -1.46
N THR A 177 5.50 -3.94 -2.71
CA THR A 177 4.28 -4.68 -3.01
C THR A 177 4.29 -6.08 -2.36
N PHE A 178 5.47 -6.73 -2.29
CA PHE A 178 5.62 -8.01 -1.60
C PHE A 178 5.33 -7.91 -0.11
N PHE A 179 5.86 -6.92 0.61
CA PHE A 179 5.57 -6.73 2.03
C PHE A 179 4.11 -6.34 2.28
N LEU A 180 3.52 -5.53 1.39
CA LEU A 180 2.10 -5.23 1.44
C LEU A 180 1.24 -6.49 1.27
N LEU A 181 1.59 -7.35 0.30
CA LEU A 181 0.96 -8.64 0.08
C LEU A 181 1.09 -9.55 1.30
N LEU A 182 2.29 -9.66 1.86
CA LEU A 182 2.55 -10.49 3.03
C LEU A 182 1.70 -10.05 4.24
N GLY A 183 1.70 -8.74 4.55
CA GLY A 183 0.90 -8.20 5.65
C GLY A 183 -0.61 -8.41 5.43
N PHE A 184 -1.10 -8.21 4.22
CA PHE A 184 -2.51 -8.44 3.88
C PHE A 184 -2.90 -9.92 4.00
N VAL A 185 -2.09 -10.83 3.45
CA VAL A 185 -2.36 -12.29 3.48
C VAL A 185 -2.36 -12.82 4.91
N LEU A 186 -1.49 -12.32 5.79
CA LEU A 186 -1.46 -12.72 7.21
C LEU A 186 -2.79 -12.44 7.91
N ILE A 187 -3.38 -11.27 7.70
CA ILE A 187 -4.67 -10.91 8.31
C ILE A 187 -5.79 -11.76 7.72
N TRP A 188 -5.86 -11.85 6.40
CA TRP A 188 -6.93 -12.59 5.74
C TRP A 188 -6.87 -14.09 6.05
N ALA A 189 -5.68 -14.69 6.10
CA ALA A 189 -5.51 -16.09 6.50
C ALA A 189 -5.98 -16.33 7.94
N ALA A 190 -5.70 -15.38 8.85
CA ALA A 190 -6.19 -15.45 10.22
C ALA A 190 -7.73 -15.38 10.28
N GLU A 191 -8.34 -14.47 9.51
CA GLU A 191 -9.81 -14.36 9.44
C GLU A 191 -10.44 -15.62 8.85
N LEU A 192 -9.89 -16.17 7.75
CA LEU A 192 -10.34 -17.43 7.18
C LEU A 192 -10.23 -18.59 8.19
N GLY A 193 -9.09 -18.67 8.89
CA GLY A 193 -8.89 -19.69 9.93
C GLY A 193 -9.95 -19.60 11.03
N TYR A 194 -10.31 -18.40 11.47
CA TYR A 194 -11.37 -18.18 12.46
C TYR A 194 -12.75 -18.61 11.94
N ILE A 195 -13.08 -18.26 10.69
CA ILE A 195 -14.40 -18.58 10.09
C ILE A 195 -14.54 -20.07 9.79
N LEU A 196 -13.47 -20.74 9.31
CA LEU A 196 -13.51 -22.16 8.94
C LEU A 196 -13.49 -23.11 10.13
N HIS A 197 -13.02 -22.66 11.30
CA HIS A 197 -12.92 -23.48 12.51
C HIS A 197 -13.66 -22.84 13.69
N PRO A 198 -14.96 -22.54 13.56
CA PRO A 198 -15.70 -21.79 14.58
C PRO A 198 -15.81 -22.49 15.91
N ASN A 199 -15.62 -23.82 15.94
CA ASN A 199 -15.73 -24.66 17.13
C ASN A 199 -14.38 -25.06 17.77
N SER A 200 -13.25 -24.65 17.14
CA SER A 200 -11.92 -25.09 17.58
C SER A 200 -11.23 -24.10 18.50
N ILE A 201 -11.64 -22.83 18.44
CA ILE A 201 -11.01 -21.73 19.14
C ILE A 201 -12.10 -20.80 19.68
N ASP A 202 -12.19 -20.74 21.01
CA ASP A 202 -13.26 -20.03 21.73
C ASP A 202 -13.10 -18.51 21.75
N PHE A 203 -12.09 -17.95 21.03
CA PHE A 203 -11.86 -16.51 20.98
C PHE A 203 -11.28 -16.05 19.62
N ASN A 204 -11.53 -14.79 19.30
CA ASN A 204 -11.04 -14.18 18.07
C ASN A 204 -9.55 -13.80 18.17
N TYR A 205 -8.69 -14.51 17.45
CA TYR A 205 -7.23 -14.27 17.44
C TYR A 205 -6.76 -13.31 16.34
N VAL A 206 -7.66 -12.86 15.47
CA VAL A 206 -7.32 -11.93 14.36
C VAL A 206 -6.64 -10.66 14.85
N PRO A 207 -7.10 -9.97 15.94
CA PRO A 207 -6.45 -8.75 16.43
C PRO A 207 -4.99 -8.91 16.88
N PHE A 208 -4.56 -10.13 17.23
CA PHE A 208 -3.15 -10.43 17.55
C PHE A 208 -2.27 -10.34 16.32
N ILE A 209 -2.73 -10.99 15.24
CA ILE A 209 -2.01 -11.05 13.98
C ILE A 209 -2.01 -9.68 13.32
N PHE A 210 -3.04 -8.88 13.59
CA PHE A 210 -3.17 -7.53 13.06
C PHE A 210 -1.97 -6.63 13.42
N GLY A 211 -1.50 -6.67 14.66
CA GLY A 211 -0.33 -5.87 15.09
C GLY A 211 0.93 -6.21 14.32
N LEU A 212 1.20 -7.50 14.12
CA LEU A 212 2.34 -7.96 13.31
C LEU A 212 2.20 -7.51 11.85
N SER A 213 1.04 -7.73 11.26
CA SER A 213 0.74 -7.29 9.91
C SER A 213 0.88 -5.78 9.75
N ALA A 214 0.38 -4.99 10.71
CA ALA A 214 0.48 -3.54 10.70
C ALA A 214 1.93 -3.04 10.67
N ILE A 215 2.85 -3.71 11.38
CA ILE A 215 4.28 -3.40 11.32
C ILE A 215 4.82 -3.65 9.91
N ILE A 216 4.53 -4.82 9.32
CA ILE A 216 5.00 -5.19 7.98
C ILE A 216 4.51 -4.20 6.94
N VAL A 217 3.22 -3.86 6.96
CA VAL A 217 2.60 -2.89 6.05
C VAL A 217 3.12 -1.48 6.29
N GLY A 218 3.26 -1.08 7.55
CA GLY A 218 3.81 0.23 7.93
C GLY A 218 5.24 0.42 7.42
N VAL A 219 6.11 -0.57 7.62
CA VAL A 219 7.49 -0.55 7.07
C VAL A 219 7.48 -0.43 5.56
N SER A 220 6.65 -1.23 4.87
CA SER A 220 6.52 -1.19 3.42
C SER A 220 6.17 0.21 2.91
N ILE A 221 5.20 0.85 3.54
CA ILE A 221 4.65 2.12 3.05
C ILE A 221 5.53 3.31 3.43
N PHE A 222 6.01 3.36 4.67
CA PHE A 222 6.72 4.53 5.17
C PHE A 222 8.23 4.50 4.95
N LYS A 223 8.88 3.33 5.12
CA LYS A 223 10.33 3.21 4.94
C LYS A 223 10.72 3.14 3.47
N ASP A 224 10.01 2.36 2.71
CA ASP A 224 10.29 2.15 1.29
C ASP A 224 9.59 3.19 0.39
N LYS A 225 8.89 4.18 0.97
CA LYS A 225 8.21 5.28 0.27
C LYS A 225 7.24 4.79 -0.81
N LEU A 226 6.49 3.73 -0.53
CA LEU A 226 5.55 3.10 -1.46
C LEU A 226 4.58 4.12 -2.11
N PHE A 227 4.21 5.18 -1.38
CA PHE A 227 3.36 6.27 -1.88
C PHE A 227 4.16 7.53 -2.25
N SER A 228 5.49 7.43 -2.42
CA SER A 228 6.27 8.57 -2.86
C SER A 228 5.88 8.94 -4.30
N LEU A 229 5.33 10.12 -4.47
CA LEU A 229 5.12 10.73 -5.79
C LEU A 229 6.46 11.17 -6.43
N ALA A 230 7.58 11.07 -5.69
CA ALA A 230 8.87 11.54 -6.15
C ALA A 230 9.37 10.86 -7.45
N PRO A 231 9.23 9.54 -7.65
CA PRO A 231 9.55 8.94 -8.94
C PRO A 231 8.64 9.45 -10.07
N LEU A 232 7.32 9.38 -9.89
CA LEU A 232 6.34 9.83 -10.89
C LEU A 232 6.44 11.32 -11.20
N ALA A 233 6.64 12.16 -10.18
CA ALA A 233 6.83 13.60 -10.38
C ALA A 233 8.18 13.89 -11.05
N ARG A 234 9.23 13.08 -10.78
CA ARG A 234 10.52 13.19 -11.44
C ARG A 234 10.44 12.82 -12.91
N ASP A 235 9.77 11.72 -13.24
CA ASP A 235 9.60 11.25 -14.61
C ASP A 235 8.72 12.23 -15.40
N GLU A 236 7.62 12.71 -14.81
CA GLU A 236 6.77 13.72 -15.46
C GLU A 236 7.46 15.09 -15.59
N LEU A 237 8.27 15.50 -14.62
CA LEU A 237 9.09 16.72 -14.74
C LEU A 237 10.17 16.55 -15.80
N PHE A 238 10.82 15.41 -15.85
CA PHE A 238 11.83 15.08 -16.85
C PHE A 238 11.24 15.14 -18.26
N ASP A 239 10.07 14.57 -18.49
CA ASP A 239 9.36 14.57 -19.76
C ASP A 239 8.78 15.95 -20.14
N ARG A 240 8.43 16.79 -19.15
CA ARG A 240 7.90 18.14 -19.38
C ARG A 240 8.99 19.22 -19.50
N MET A 241 10.25 18.87 -19.32
CA MET A 241 11.34 19.83 -19.59
C MET A 241 11.38 20.18 -21.06
N ASN A 242 11.46 21.48 -21.36
CA ASN A 242 11.64 21.97 -22.73
C ASN A 242 13.09 21.81 -23.23
N THR A 243 14.02 21.53 -22.32
CA THR A 243 15.42 21.22 -22.65
C THR A 243 15.56 19.73 -22.88
N GLY A 244 16.15 19.31 -24.00
CA GLY A 244 16.47 17.93 -24.26
C GLY A 244 17.48 17.40 -23.23
N VAL A 245 17.19 16.29 -22.56
CA VAL A 245 18.09 15.65 -21.60
C VAL A 245 18.32 14.21 -22.00
N ILE A 246 19.59 13.82 -22.08
CA ILE A 246 20.04 12.44 -22.39
C ILE A 246 20.89 11.98 -21.22
N VAL A 247 20.62 10.77 -20.71
CA VAL A 247 21.41 10.14 -19.66
C VAL A 247 22.20 9.00 -20.28
N LEU A 248 23.51 8.98 -20.02
CA LEU A 248 24.43 7.97 -20.52
C LEU A 248 24.98 7.11 -19.36
N ASP A 249 25.35 5.85 -19.68
CA ASP A 249 26.14 5.00 -18.79
C ASP A 249 27.65 5.25 -18.95
N GLU A 250 28.48 4.57 -18.15
CA GLU A 250 29.94 4.65 -18.19
C GLU A 250 30.56 4.22 -19.54
N LEU A 251 29.78 3.60 -20.40
CA LEU A 251 30.17 3.15 -21.74
C LEU A 251 29.62 4.02 -22.86
N ASP A 252 29.18 5.23 -22.55
CA ASP A 252 28.55 6.18 -23.47
C ASP A 252 27.29 5.62 -24.15
N ARG A 253 26.51 4.75 -23.46
CA ARG A 253 25.28 4.22 -24.00
C ARG A 253 24.08 4.95 -23.42
N ILE A 254 23.07 5.16 -24.24
CA ILE A 254 21.84 5.85 -23.86
C ILE A 254 21.06 4.99 -22.85
N VAL A 255 20.86 5.52 -21.65
CA VAL A 255 20.08 4.90 -20.56
C VAL A 255 18.70 5.54 -20.45
N ASP A 256 18.62 6.87 -20.68
CA ASP A 256 17.36 7.58 -20.59
C ASP A 256 17.37 8.83 -21.50
N MET A 257 16.18 9.23 -21.98
CA MET A 257 15.96 10.45 -22.77
C MET A 257 14.58 11.01 -22.46
N ASN A 258 14.49 12.32 -22.25
CA ASN A 258 13.19 12.95 -22.10
C ASN A 258 12.52 13.22 -23.46
N LYS A 259 11.24 13.59 -23.41
CA LYS A 259 10.45 13.85 -24.62
C LYS A 259 11.07 14.93 -25.51
N ALA A 260 11.60 16.02 -24.94
CA ALA A 260 12.24 17.08 -25.71
C ALA A 260 13.49 16.57 -26.47
N ALA A 261 14.29 15.68 -25.87
CA ALA A 261 15.42 15.06 -26.54
C ALA A 261 14.97 14.13 -27.69
N LEU A 262 13.93 13.32 -27.49
CA LEU A 262 13.35 12.49 -28.54
C LEU A 262 12.86 13.35 -29.72
N ASP A 263 12.20 14.47 -29.44
CA ASP A 263 11.69 15.40 -30.45
C ASP A 263 12.84 16.11 -31.21
N ILE A 264 13.95 16.46 -30.51
CA ILE A 264 15.14 17.09 -31.13
C ILE A 264 15.78 16.13 -32.14
N PHE A 265 15.93 14.85 -31.78
CA PHE A 265 16.59 13.85 -32.64
C PHE A 265 15.64 13.07 -33.55
N ASP A 266 14.37 13.46 -33.64
CA ASP A 266 13.32 12.81 -34.43
C ASP A 266 13.19 11.30 -34.17
N LEU A 267 13.21 10.93 -32.88
CA LEU A 267 13.11 9.54 -32.43
C LEU A 267 11.69 9.23 -31.95
N ALA A 268 11.13 8.11 -32.38
CA ALA A 268 9.76 7.72 -32.05
C ALA A 268 9.59 7.38 -30.55
N ASP A 269 10.56 6.68 -29.97
CA ASP A 269 10.58 6.32 -28.55
C ASP A 269 12.01 5.98 -28.07
N LEU A 270 12.21 5.95 -26.73
CA LEU A 270 13.47 5.54 -26.12
C LEU A 270 13.87 4.09 -26.46
N LYS A 271 12.90 3.19 -26.71
CA LYS A 271 13.20 1.79 -26.97
C LYS A 271 13.99 1.58 -28.23
N SER A 272 13.83 2.47 -29.22
CA SER A 272 14.55 2.43 -30.49
C SER A 272 16.06 2.65 -30.33
N VAL A 273 16.49 3.35 -29.28
CA VAL A 273 17.89 3.75 -29.03
C VAL A 273 18.42 3.29 -27.68
N PHE A 274 17.64 2.62 -26.88
CA PHE A 274 18.04 2.16 -25.55
C PHE A 274 19.26 1.25 -25.59
N ARG A 275 20.30 1.59 -24.82
CA ARG A 275 21.62 0.96 -24.80
C ARG A 275 22.43 1.09 -26.10
N PHE A 276 22.01 1.91 -27.06
CA PHE A 276 22.85 2.23 -28.20
C PHE A 276 23.89 3.26 -27.78
N PRO A 277 25.11 3.20 -28.38
CA PRO A 277 26.12 4.22 -28.14
C PRO A 277 25.60 5.58 -28.62
N ILE A 278 25.86 6.66 -27.84
CA ILE A 278 25.43 8.03 -28.20
C ILE A 278 25.97 8.49 -29.56
N ARG A 279 27.09 7.95 -29.98
CA ARG A 279 27.68 8.21 -31.32
C ARG A 279 26.78 7.83 -32.49
N CYS A 280 25.74 7.04 -32.27
CA CYS A 280 24.73 6.72 -33.30
C CYS A 280 23.79 7.90 -33.55
N ILE A 281 23.78 8.92 -32.69
CA ILE A 281 22.93 10.09 -32.74
C ILE A 281 23.77 11.37 -32.88
N ILE A 282 24.97 11.37 -32.26
CA ILE A 282 25.94 12.51 -32.28
C ILE A 282 27.27 11.96 -32.79
N ASP A 283 27.56 12.16 -34.04
CA ASP A 283 28.70 11.54 -34.75
C ASP A 283 30.08 11.83 -34.10
N ASP A 284 30.33 13.06 -33.71
CA ASP A 284 31.66 13.51 -33.21
C ASP A 284 31.79 13.41 -31.68
N TRP A 285 30.98 12.59 -30.98
CA TRP A 285 30.90 12.55 -29.52
C TRP A 285 32.26 12.37 -28.83
N ARG A 286 33.06 11.36 -29.26
CA ARG A 286 34.34 11.06 -28.62
C ARG A 286 35.42 12.11 -28.90
N GLU A 287 35.45 12.65 -30.08
CA GLU A 287 36.46 13.66 -30.47
C GLU A 287 36.28 14.94 -29.67
N LYS A 288 35.03 15.34 -29.44
CA LYS A 288 34.65 16.51 -28.64
C LYS A 288 34.89 16.29 -27.13
N LEU A 289 34.75 15.07 -26.65
CA LEU A 289 35.01 14.71 -25.24
C LEU A 289 36.53 14.73 -24.93
N TYR A 290 37.36 14.16 -25.78
CA TYR A 290 38.82 14.12 -25.60
C TYR A 290 39.51 15.48 -25.67
N LEU A 291 38.93 16.44 -26.38
CA LEU A 291 39.50 17.79 -26.53
C LEU A 291 39.42 18.63 -25.25
N LYS A 292 38.64 18.18 -24.22
CA LYS A 292 38.33 18.99 -23.04
C LYS A 292 38.37 18.23 -21.70
N GLU A 293 39.22 17.19 -21.56
CA GLU A 293 39.37 16.37 -20.34
C GLU A 293 39.69 17.15 -19.04
N GLN A 294 39.88 18.46 -19.08
CA GLN A 294 40.25 19.27 -17.92
C GLN A 294 39.13 20.21 -17.42
N GLU A 295 37.95 20.22 -18.03
CA GLU A 295 36.83 21.06 -17.59
C GLU A 295 35.71 20.25 -16.94
N GLU A 296 35.23 20.70 -15.78
CA GLU A 296 34.08 20.07 -15.04
C GLU A 296 32.76 20.14 -15.82
N ARG A 297 32.65 21.02 -16.84
CA ARG A 297 31.49 21.15 -17.73
C ARG A 297 31.94 21.36 -19.15
N LEU A 298 31.45 20.53 -20.04
CA LEU A 298 31.73 20.62 -21.47
C LEU A 298 30.52 21.21 -22.18
N LYS A 299 30.77 22.31 -22.90
CA LYS A 299 29.74 22.98 -23.71
C LYS A 299 30.22 23.10 -25.16
N TRP A 300 29.34 22.72 -26.09
CA TRP A 300 29.57 22.94 -27.52
C TRP A 300 28.27 23.11 -28.29
N GLU A 301 28.33 23.63 -29.50
CA GLU A 301 27.20 23.75 -30.40
C GLU A 301 27.02 22.46 -31.19
N LEU A 302 25.77 22.01 -31.27
CA LEU A 302 25.32 20.86 -32.05
C LEU A 302 24.37 21.34 -33.14
N ASN A 303 24.75 21.16 -34.40
CA ASN A 303 23.91 21.52 -35.54
C ASN A 303 23.16 20.25 -35.99
N ILE A 304 21.83 20.33 -36.06
CA ILE A 304 20.96 19.25 -36.52
C ILE A 304 20.12 19.78 -37.66
N GLU A 305 20.21 19.10 -38.83
CA GLU A 305 19.34 19.39 -39.96
C GLU A 305 18.00 18.67 -39.77
N LYS A 306 16.90 19.41 -39.77
CA LYS A 306 15.56 18.89 -39.63
C LYS A 306 14.63 19.55 -40.65
N GLU A 307 13.93 18.71 -41.44
CA GLU A 307 13.00 19.16 -42.49
C GLU A 307 13.61 20.18 -43.49
N GLY A 308 14.93 20.13 -43.69
CA GLY A 308 15.66 21.03 -44.58
C GLY A 308 16.02 22.38 -43.96
N GLU A 309 15.87 22.54 -42.66
CA GLU A 309 16.32 23.70 -41.88
C GLU A 309 17.41 23.28 -40.87
N ASP A 310 18.43 24.11 -40.71
CA ASP A 310 19.53 23.91 -39.77
C ASP A 310 19.18 24.49 -38.39
N TYR A 311 19.10 23.62 -37.38
CA TYR A 311 18.91 24.00 -35.98
C TYR A 311 20.23 23.91 -35.22
N CYS A 312 20.58 24.97 -34.49
CA CYS A 312 21.76 25.00 -33.64
C CYS A 312 21.34 24.86 -32.16
N TYR A 313 21.81 23.83 -31.48
CA TYR A 313 21.58 23.58 -30.09
C TYR A 313 22.87 23.73 -29.28
N GLU A 314 22.80 24.31 -28.09
CA GLU A 314 23.89 24.26 -27.10
C GLU A 314 23.80 22.95 -26.32
N LEU A 315 24.85 22.12 -26.40
CA LEU A 315 24.97 20.89 -25.65
C LEU A 315 25.85 21.12 -24.39
N ASP A 316 25.31 20.79 -23.20
CA ASP A 316 26.03 20.88 -21.92
C ASP A 316 26.16 19.47 -21.35
N VAL A 317 27.40 18.99 -21.16
CA VAL A 317 27.67 17.65 -20.59
C VAL A 317 28.25 17.79 -19.20
N SER A 318 27.65 17.09 -18.26
CA SER A 318 28.10 17.04 -16.87
C SER A 318 28.11 15.61 -16.31
N ASN A 319 29.08 15.32 -15.45
CA ASN A 319 29.12 14.03 -14.74
C ASN A 319 28.08 13.99 -13.63
N LEU A 320 27.32 12.87 -13.56
CA LEU A 320 26.43 12.60 -12.46
C LEU A 320 27.23 11.87 -11.37
N THR A 321 27.50 12.55 -10.25
CA THR A 321 28.09 11.94 -9.06
C THR A 321 27.00 11.57 -8.05
N ASP A 322 27.05 10.37 -7.50
CA ASP A 322 26.18 10.00 -6.38
C ASP A 322 26.53 10.86 -5.15
N ARG A 323 25.52 11.24 -4.33
CA ARG A 323 25.67 12.02 -3.08
C ARG A 323 26.68 11.41 -2.08
N LYS A 324 27.24 10.24 -2.36
CA LYS A 324 28.25 9.54 -1.55
C LYS A 324 29.67 9.60 -2.12
N ASN A 325 29.94 10.45 -3.11
CA ASN A 325 31.28 10.55 -3.74
C ASN A 325 31.86 9.20 -4.27
N ASN A 326 31.02 8.25 -4.64
CA ASN A 326 31.45 7.09 -5.40
C ASN A 326 31.09 7.34 -6.88
N LEU A 327 32.16 7.38 -7.71
CA LEU A 327 32.06 7.36 -9.17
C LEU A 327 31.31 6.11 -9.63
#